data_fe75ba55cc78c06126eded1bafa64d29
#
_entry.id   fe75ba55cc78c06126eded1bafa64d29
#
_cell.length_a   1.000
_cell.length_b   1.000
_cell.length_c   1.000
_cell.angle_alpha   90.00
_cell.angle_beta   90.00
_cell.angle_gamma   90.00
#
_symmetry.space_group_name_H-M   'P 1'
#
loop_
_entity.id
_entity.type
_entity.pdbx_description
1 polymer ?
#
loop_
_entity_poly.entity_id
_entity_poly.type
_entity_poly.pdbx_seq_one_letter_code
_entity_poly.pdbx_strand_id
1 'polypeptide(L)'
;MKHPLLTGLLASAMLSCALPAFAGQAPFAASTPDIPLSSRDRVYAAEQFSNTISVTNPATNTLVGVIRLGEPQPVNFSPLYKGQVLVHGMGFSPDRKTIAVVSIGSNSVTFIDTATNAVKHTTYVGRSPHEAFFTPDGKEVWVTVRGEDYVAVLDGTTYEEKTRIKVPNGPGMQIFSPDGKYGYVCSSFMPETVVISVADHMIVGHVKQESPFCPNIAATPDGKQVWFTLKDIGKTQVFNARPPFEIIKTLDTGPITNHVNFAHNANGTFAYVTIGGLNQVKVFRTDDFSQVATIPVGNLPHGIWPSGDGSRIYVGLENADALAGIDTLTNKVVATIPIGQAPQAVTYVPGAVPEGDGTQNLQPLGVAGQSAHLTLRQDGAKGEGKAPTSVSLFDQGLIQILQASVTGLAPKKPYVLALASEADGKGKLEPLSAFMTNPAGSAIVNAAGPIRQIVQNDAKAQRRYLVIAEGSSAQPGAVVQRQTSD
;
A
#
# COMPACT_ATOMS: atom_id res chain seq x y z
N MET A 1 36.75 66.16 37.59
CA MET A 1 36.13 64.87 38.03
C MET A 1 35.12 64.48 36.96
N LYS A 2 35.48 63.52 36.13
CA LYS A 2 34.61 62.99 35.06
C LYS A 2 34.47 61.48 35.30
N HIS A 3 33.24 61.03 35.58
CA HIS A 3 32.91 59.61 35.68
C HIS A 3 32.61 59.03 34.29
N PRO A 4 33.08 57.84 33.90
CA PRO A 4 32.58 57.15 32.70
C PRO A 4 31.40 56.29 33.06
N LEU A 5 30.33 56.40 32.26
CA LEU A 5 29.21 55.47 32.22
C LEU A 5 29.63 54.15 31.56
N LEU A 6 29.47 53.06 32.28
CA LEU A 6 29.55 51.71 31.74
C LEU A 6 28.18 51.35 31.16
N THR A 7 28.13 51.19 29.81
CA THR A 7 27.00 50.60 29.09
C THR A 7 27.20 49.07 28.99
N GLY A 8 26.42 48.36 29.79
CA GLY A 8 26.37 46.90 29.71
C GLY A 8 25.49 46.43 28.54
N LEU A 9 26.09 45.75 27.55
CA LEU A 9 25.35 44.99 26.52
C LEU A 9 24.86 43.70 27.15
N LEU A 10 23.53 43.56 27.30
CA LEU A 10 22.87 42.26 27.52
C LEU A 10 22.76 41.55 26.17
N ALA A 11 23.60 40.57 25.96
CA ALA A 11 23.45 39.62 24.88
C ALA A 11 22.37 38.60 25.27
N SER A 12 21.16 38.72 24.73
CA SER A 12 20.11 37.70 24.84
C SER A 12 20.50 36.52 23.97
N ALA A 13 21.03 35.45 24.59
CA ALA A 13 21.17 34.16 23.93
C ALA A 13 19.77 33.57 23.70
N MET A 14 19.26 33.66 22.47
CA MET A 14 18.13 32.86 22.06
C MET A 14 18.58 31.39 22.00
N LEU A 15 18.21 30.63 23.03
CA LEU A 15 18.27 29.18 22.97
C LEU A 15 17.20 28.74 21.96
N SER A 16 17.59 28.49 20.70
CA SER A 16 16.77 27.77 19.78
C SER A 16 16.71 26.34 20.25
N CYS A 17 15.64 25.99 20.98
CA CYS A 17 15.24 24.59 21.16
C CYS A 17 14.94 24.04 19.77
N ALA A 18 15.93 23.39 19.16
CA ALA A 18 15.67 22.50 18.03
C ALA A 18 14.74 21.40 18.55
N LEU A 19 13.46 21.50 18.26
CA LEU A 19 12.54 20.38 18.41
C LEU A 19 13.14 19.21 17.61
N PRO A 20 13.23 18.01 18.19
CA PRO A 20 13.67 16.87 17.43
C PRO A 20 12.78 16.76 16.22
N ALA A 21 13.37 16.83 15.04
CA ALA A 21 12.66 16.54 13.78
C ALA A 21 12.24 15.08 13.88
N PHE A 22 10.99 14.84 14.25
CA PHE A 22 10.42 13.50 14.19
C PHE A 22 10.44 13.06 12.73
N ALA A 23 11.21 12.02 12.48
CA ALA A 23 11.41 11.48 11.15
C ALA A 23 10.09 10.98 10.58
N GLY A 24 9.59 11.67 9.65
CA GLY A 24 8.84 11.27 8.48
C GLY A 24 7.48 10.61 8.60
N GLN A 25 7.13 9.93 9.68
CA GLN A 25 5.90 9.12 9.75
C GLN A 25 4.86 9.60 10.78
N ALA A 26 5.22 10.53 11.66
CA ALA A 26 4.31 11.08 12.64
C ALA A 26 3.71 12.41 12.11
N PRO A 27 2.42 12.43 11.72
CA PRO A 27 1.78 13.66 11.29
C PRO A 27 1.55 14.59 12.48
N PHE A 28 1.64 15.90 12.24
CA PHE A 28 1.18 16.91 13.19
C PHE A 28 -0.36 16.88 13.29
N ALA A 29 -0.91 17.46 14.37
CA ALA A 29 -2.35 17.59 14.50
C ALA A 29 -2.91 18.53 13.44
N ALA A 30 -3.97 18.12 12.75
CA ALA A 30 -4.75 18.97 11.89
C ALA A 30 -5.48 20.03 12.72
N SER A 31 -5.37 21.30 12.35
CA SER A 31 -6.03 22.40 13.05
C SER A 31 -7.47 22.62 12.55
N THR A 32 -7.72 22.38 11.26
CA THR A 32 -9.04 22.51 10.62
C THR A 32 -9.19 21.50 9.48
N PRO A 33 -10.43 21.14 9.06
CA PRO A 33 -10.64 20.25 7.91
C PRO A 33 -10.23 20.89 6.57
N ASP A 34 -10.11 22.20 6.50
CA ASP A 34 -9.86 22.97 5.29
C ASP A 34 -8.43 23.51 5.19
N ILE A 35 -7.49 22.97 5.98
CA ILE A 35 -6.10 23.37 5.84
C ILE A 35 -5.64 23.09 4.42
N PRO A 36 -5.16 24.09 3.68
CA PRO A 36 -4.60 23.88 2.36
C PRO A 36 -3.31 23.08 2.48
N LEU A 37 -3.24 21.94 1.80
CA LEU A 37 -2.00 21.21 1.67
C LEU A 37 -1.02 22.00 0.81
N SER A 38 0.27 21.86 1.07
CA SER A 38 1.27 22.61 0.31
C SER A 38 1.39 22.10 -1.12
N SER A 39 1.44 23.02 -2.09
CA SER A 39 1.77 22.70 -3.48
C SER A 39 3.20 22.14 -3.66
N ARG A 40 4.03 22.23 -2.62
CA ARG A 40 5.37 21.65 -2.56
C ARG A 40 5.39 20.19 -2.10
N ASP A 41 4.27 19.69 -1.59
CA ASP A 41 4.13 18.30 -1.18
C ASP A 41 3.84 17.42 -2.39
N ARG A 42 4.16 16.13 -2.26
CA ARG A 42 3.80 15.13 -3.27
C ARG A 42 3.26 13.86 -2.60
N VAL A 43 2.25 13.29 -3.26
CA VAL A 43 1.80 11.93 -3.00
C VAL A 43 2.33 11.04 -4.12
N TYR A 44 3.07 10.02 -3.74
CA TYR A 44 3.57 8.99 -4.65
C TYR A 44 2.75 7.73 -4.48
N ALA A 45 2.35 7.10 -5.59
CA ALA A 45 1.68 5.80 -5.60
C ALA A 45 2.47 4.83 -6.49
N ALA A 46 2.83 3.68 -5.93
CA ALA A 46 3.55 2.62 -6.64
C ALA A 46 2.55 1.68 -7.32
N GLU A 47 2.66 1.54 -8.63
CA GLU A 47 1.68 0.88 -9.49
C GLU A 47 2.27 -0.36 -10.16
N GLN A 48 1.81 -1.52 -9.70
CA GLN A 48 2.45 -2.79 -9.98
C GLN A 48 2.37 -3.21 -11.46
N PHE A 49 1.22 -3.03 -12.12
CA PHE A 49 1.05 -3.53 -13.48
C PHE A 49 1.42 -2.52 -14.56
N SER A 50 1.38 -1.24 -14.28
CA SER A 50 1.90 -0.21 -15.18
C SER A 50 3.41 0.03 -15.04
N ASN A 51 4.04 -0.51 -13.99
CA ASN A 51 5.47 -0.30 -13.69
C ASN A 51 5.85 1.18 -13.52
N THR A 52 4.94 1.94 -12.94
CA THR A 52 5.05 3.39 -12.76
C THR A 52 4.93 3.79 -11.31
N ILE A 53 5.31 5.03 -11.05
CA ILE A 53 5.01 5.74 -9.81
C ILE A 53 4.26 6.99 -10.20
N SER A 54 2.98 7.10 -9.87
CA SER A 54 2.23 8.34 -10.04
C SER A 54 2.67 9.38 -9.03
N VAL A 55 2.81 10.62 -9.49
CA VAL A 55 3.17 11.79 -8.70
C VAL A 55 1.99 12.75 -8.69
N THR A 56 1.37 12.94 -7.53
CA THR A 56 0.17 13.75 -7.35
C THR A 56 0.47 14.99 -6.51
N ASN A 57 -0.08 16.12 -6.90
CA ASN A 57 -0.09 17.33 -6.07
C ASN A 57 -1.31 17.31 -5.13
N PRO A 58 -1.10 17.19 -3.81
CA PRO A 58 -2.22 17.10 -2.86
C PRO A 58 -2.98 18.41 -2.65
N ALA A 59 -2.35 19.56 -2.92
CA ALA A 59 -3.02 20.86 -2.78
C ALA A 59 -4.13 21.09 -3.83
N THR A 60 -3.95 20.50 -5.02
CA THR A 60 -4.91 20.58 -6.14
C THR A 60 -5.64 19.28 -6.40
N ASN A 61 -5.23 18.17 -5.75
CA ASN A 61 -5.70 16.80 -6.00
C ASN A 61 -5.59 16.41 -7.48
N THR A 62 -4.46 16.75 -8.11
CA THR A 62 -4.22 16.46 -9.53
C THR A 62 -2.98 15.60 -9.72
N LEU A 63 -3.08 14.64 -10.64
CA LEU A 63 -1.91 13.91 -11.13
C LEU A 63 -0.99 14.90 -11.89
N VAL A 64 0.28 14.97 -11.46
CA VAL A 64 1.30 15.81 -12.12
C VAL A 64 1.95 15.06 -13.27
N GLY A 65 2.13 13.75 -13.12
CA GLY A 65 2.70 12.85 -14.10
C GLY A 65 3.16 11.55 -13.45
N VAL A 66 3.91 10.72 -14.20
CA VAL A 66 4.42 9.45 -13.71
C VAL A 66 5.92 9.31 -13.91
N ILE A 67 6.58 8.61 -12.99
CA ILE A 67 7.95 8.12 -13.13
C ILE A 67 7.85 6.69 -13.68
N ARG A 68 8.46 6.39 -14.82
CA ARG A 68 8.47 5.05 -15.40
C ARG A 68 9.71 4.30 -14.97
N LEU A 69 9.54 3.14 -14.34
CA LEU A 69 10.63 2.22 -14.01
C LEU A 69 10.71 1.03 -14.96
N GLY A 70 9.62 0.70 -15.65
CA GLY A 70 9.54 -0.36 -16.64
C GLY A 70 8.50 -0.04 -17.72
N GLU A 71 8.32 -0.94 -18.65
CA GLU A 71 7.33 -0.80 -19.72
C GLU A 71 5.92 -1.19 -19.21
N PRO A 72 4.89 -0.38 -19.49
CA PRO A 72 3.52 -0.71 -19.11
C PRO A 72 2.93 -1.90 -19.90
N GLN A 73 3.49 -2.15 -21.06
CA GLN A 73 3.10 -3.28 -21.94
C GLN A 73 4.37 -3.97 -22.43
N PRO A 74 4.74 -5.12 -21.86
CA PRO A 74 5.93 -5.82 -22.31
C PRO A 74 5.72 -6.36 -23.72
N VAL A 75 6.59 -5.97 -24.62
CA VAL A 75 6.63 -6.52 -25.98
C VAL A 75 7.31 -7.87 -26.03
N ASN A 76 7.84 -8.33 -24.91
CA ASN A 76 8.63 -9.54 -24.82
C ASN A 76 8.52 -10.18 -23.42
N PHE A 77 8.28 -11.48 -23.36
CA PHE A 77 8.11 -12.26 -22.13
C PHE A 77 9.40 -12.92 -21.61
N SER A 78 10.55 -12.62 -22.20
CA SER A 78 11.80 -13.17 -21.71
C SER A 78 12.16 -12.56 -20.34
N PRO A 79 12.58 -13.36 -19.36
CA PRO A 79 13.04 -12.87 -18.06
C PRO A 79 14.29 -11.99 -18.13
N LEU A 80 14.95 -11.93 -19.28
CA LEU A 80 16.09 -11.05 -19.53
C LEU A 80 15.68 -9.62 -19.88
N TYR A 81 14.41 -9.35 -20.11
CA TYR A 81 13.91 -8.03 -20.48
C TYR A 81 13.37 -7.28 -19.26
N LYS A 82 13.73 -6.02 -19.16
CA LYS A 82 13.47 -5.13 -18.02
C LYS A 82 12.04 -4.57 -17.97
N GLY A 83 11.11 -5.12 -18.76
CA GLY A 83 9.76 -4.56 -18.91
C GLY A 83 8.90 -4.68 -17.65
N GLN A 84 8.95 -5.80 -16.95
CA GLN A 84 8.12 -6.09 -15.78
C GLN A 84 8.91 -5.97 -14.49
N VAL A 85 8.99 -4.77 -13.95
CA VAL A 85 9.66 -4.53 -12.66
C VAL A 85 8.73 -4.76 -11.48
N LEU A 86 7.40 -4.65 -11.67
CA LEU A 86 6.37 -4.84 -10.66
C LEU A 86 6.62 -3.96 -9.43
N VAL A 87 6.44 -2.66 -9.63
CA VAL A 87 6.63 -1.63 -8.59
C VAL A 87 5.68 -1.88 -7.42
N HIS A 88 6.18 -1.81 -6.19
CA HIS A 88 5.42 -2.19 -5.00
C HIS A 88 5.64 -1.22 -3.83
N GLY A 89 6.38 -1.62 -2.79
CA GLY A 89 6.54 -0.88 -1.56
C GLY A 89 7.36 0.41 -1.67
N MET A 90 7.09 1.40 -0.84
CA MET A 90 7.79 2.69 -0.85
C MET A 90 7.98 3.28 0.55
N GLY A 91 9.16 3.90 0.75
CA GLY A 91 9.45 4.79 1.87
C GLY A 91 10.21 6.03 1.41
N PHE A 92 10.45 6.97 2.31
CA PHE A 92 11.21 8.17 1.99
C PHE A 92 12.24 8.50 3.09
N SER A 93 13.30 9.20 2.69
CA SER A 93 14.38 9.63 3.59
C SER A 93 13.91 10.70 4.58
N PRO A 94 14.47 10.75 5.81
CA PRO A 94 14.08 11.75 6.81
C PRO A 94 14.27 13.20 6.35
N ASP A 95 15.22 13.47 5.45
CA ASP A 95 15.43 14.76 4.83
C ASP A 95 14.46 15.07 3.69
N ARG A 96 13.56 14.10 3.35
CA ARG A 96 12.51 14.21 2.32
C ARG A 96 13.01 14.37 0.89
N LYS A 97 14.28 14.10 0.63
CA LYS A 97 14.92 14.29 -0.69
C LYS A 97 14.98 13.02 -1.52
N THR A 98 14.63 11.87 -0.95
CA THR A 98 14.74 10.59 -1.63
C THR A 98 13.54 9.71 -1.29
N ILE A 99 12.91 9.13 -2.31
CA ILE A 99 12.03 7.97 -2.11
C ILE A 99 12.79 6.69 -2.47
N ALA A 100 12.59 5.65 -1.67
CA ALA A 100 13.04 4.29 -1.93
C ALA A 100 11.85 3.45 -2.40
N VAL A 101 11.94 2.85 -3.58
CA VAL A 101 10.85 2.15 -4.25
C VAL A 101 11.27 0.73 -4.55
N VAL A 102 10.53 -0.22 -4.01
CA VAL A 102 10.76 -1.64 -4.25
C VAL A 102 10.11 -2.06 -5.57
N SER A 103 10.80 -2.91 -6.32
CA SER A 103 10.30 -3.60 -7.50
C SER A 103 10.44 -5.11 -7.30
N ILE A 104 9.31 -5.79 -7.07
CA ILE A 104 9.29 -7.23 -6.71
C ILE A 104 9.69 -8.13 -7.87
N GLY A 105 9.40 -7.75 -9.11
CA GLY A 105 9.72 -8.54 -10.30
C GLY A 105 11.18 -8.45 -10.72
N SER A 106 11.84 -7.31 -10.50
CA SER A 106 13.26 -7.11 -10.79
C SER A 106 14.18 -7.33 -9.58
N ASN A 107 13.63 -7.66 -8.40
CA ASN A 107 14.39 -7.87 -7.18
C ASN A 107 15.27 -6.66 -6.82
N SER A 108 14.73 -5.47 -6.88
CA SER A 108 15.50 -4.23 -6.71
C SER A 108 14.80 -3.20 -5.86
N VAL A 109 15.60 -2.26 -5.37
CA VAL A 109 15.16 -0.99 -4.77
C VAL A 109 15.72 0.14 -5.61
N THR A 110 14.85 1.03 -6.08
CA THR A 110 15.22 2.22 -6.85
C THR A 110 15.09 3.45 -5.97
N PHE A 111 16.15 4.24 -5.90
CA PHE A 111 16.23 5.51 -5.16
C PHE A 111 16.00 6.67 -6.11
N ILE A 112 15.05 7.53 -5.79
CA ILE A 112 14.59 8.61 -6.67
C ILE A 112 14.64 9.93 -5.92
N ASP A 113 15.19 10.94 -6.57
CA ASP A 113 15.20 12.31 -6.05
C ASP A 113 13.82 12.93 -6.12
N THR A 114 13.32 13.46 -5.01
CA THR A 114 11.94 13.98 -4.92
C THR A 114 11.76 15.31 -5.63
N ALA A 115 12.80 16.15 -5.71
CA ALA A 115 12.74 17.45 -6.34
C ALA A 115 12.71 17.35 -7.87
N THR A 116 13.46 16.38 -8.42
CA THR A 116 13.67 16.23 -9.85
C THR A 116 13.03 14.98 -10.46
N ASN A 117 12.51 14.06 -9.64
CA ASN A 117 11.99 12.76 -10.05
C ASN A 117 13.01 11.88 -10.80
N ALA A 118 14.30 12.19 -10.69
CA ALA A 118 15.36 11.44 -11.34
C ALA A 118 15.76 10.22 -10.52
N VAL A 119 15.99 9.08 -11.18
CA VAL A 119 16.59 7.90 -10.56
C VAL A 119 18.03 8.23 -10.16
N LYS A 120 18.34 8.09 -8.86
CA LYS A 120 19.68 8.31 -8.29
C LYS A 120 20.49 7.03 -8.31
N HIS A 121 19.87 5.91 -7.94
CA HIS A 121 20.55 4.62 -7.79
C HIS A 121 19.54 3.47 -7.86
N THR A 122 20.02 2.28 -8.19
CA THR A 122 19.23 1.03 -8.11
C THR A 122 20.10 -0.07 -7.51
N THR A 123 19.64 -0.63 -6.38
CA THR A 123 20.31 -1.72 -5.68
C THR A 123 19.51 -3.00 -5.89
N TYR A 124 20.18 -4.05 -6.32
CA TYR A 124 19.58 -5.38 -6.41
C TYR A 124 19.72 -6.11 -5.08
N VAL A 125 18.64 -6.72 -4.64
CA VAL A 125 18.56 -7.49 -3.38
C VAL A 125 18.06 -8.92 -3.67
N GLY A 126 17.71 -9.69 -2.66
CA GLY A 126 17.16 -11.03 -2.86
C GLY A 126 15.75 -11.05 -3.45
N ARG A 127 15.17 -12.25 -3.54
CA ARG A 127 13.91 -12.50 -4.25
C ARG A 127 12.71 -11.80 -3.64
N SER A 128 11.90 -11.20 -4.49
CA SER A 128 10.60 -10.59 -4.15
C SER A 128 10.69 -9.67 -2.93
N PRO A 129 11.57 -8.64 -2.95
CA PRO A 129 11.57 -7.63 -1.90
C PRO A 129 10.19 -7.00 -1.82
N HIS A 130 9.79 -6.52 -0.62
CA HIS A 130 8.42 -6.04 -0.44
C HIS A 130 8.34 -4.59 -0.01
N GLU A 131 9.12 -4.15 0.98
CA GLU A 131 9.15 -2.77 1.47
C GLU A 131 10.59 -2.29 1.69
N ALA A 132 10.79 -0.98 1.55
CA ALA A 132 12.06 -0.31 1.82
C ALA A 132 11.81 0.98 2.62
N PHE A 133 12.32 1.03 3.87
CA PHE A 133 12.20 2.20 4.72
C PHE A 133 13.56 2.65 5.25
N PHE A 134 13.77 3.96 5.25
CA PHE A 134 14.89 4.57 5.95
C PHE A 134 14.72 4.46 7.46
N THR A 135 15.82 4.21 8.17
CA THR A 135 15.85 4.39 9.63
C THR A 135 15.53 5.86 9.98
N PRO A 136 14.97 6.14 11.15
CA PRO A 136 14.64 7.52 11.55
C PRO A 136 15.81 8.50 11.53
N ASP A 137 17.05 8.03 11.69
CA ASP A 137 18.27 8.84 11.57
C ASP A 137 18.82 8.92 10.12
N GLY A 138 18.21 8.20 9.19
CA GLY A 138 18.57 8.18 7.77
C GLY A 138 19.87 7.44 7.42
N LYS A 139 20.52 6.78 8.39
CA LYS A 139 21.81 6.11 8.14
C LYS A 139 21.68 4.80 7.38
N GLU A 140 20.53 4.17 7.45
CA GLU A 140 20.27 2.88 6.82
C GLU A 140 18.93 2.88 6.09
N VAL A 141 18.83 2.00 5.09
CA VAL A 141 17.56 1.61 4.48
C VAL A 141 17.39 0.11 4.71
N TRP A 142 16.32 -0.26 5.42
CA TRP A 142 15.99 -1.65 5.59
C TRP A 142 15.02 -2.10 4.52
N VAL A 143 15.30 -3.25 3.90
CA VAL A 143 14.49 -3.84 2.83
C VAL A 143 14.05 -5.23 3.25
N THR A 144 12.76 -5.44 3.42
CA THR A 144 12.23 -6.79 3.65
C THR A 144 12.32 -7.61 2.38
N VAL A 145 13.06 -8.72 2.42
CA VAL A 145 13.21 -9.64 1.27
C VAL A 145 12.25 -10.81 1.45
N ARG A 146 11.00 -10.59 1.03
CA ARG A 146 9.87 -11.49 1.31
C ARG A 146 10.04 -12.90 0.76
N GLY A 147 10.71 -13.07 -0.36
CA GLY A 147 10.99 -14.37 -0.94
C GLY A 147 12.10 -15.15 -0.25
N GLU A 148 12.69 -14.59 0.81
CA GLU A 148 13.82 -15.11 1.58
C GLU A 148 13.50 -15.04 3.09
N ASP A 149 14.55 -15.04 3.93
CA ASP A 149 14.44 -15.03 5.39
C ASP A 149 15.33 -13.98 6.04
N TYR A 150 15.45 -12.80 5.41
CA TYR A 150 16.24 -11.71 5.93
C TYR A 150 15.69 -10.33 5.55
N VAL A 151 16.11 -9.33 6.30
CA VAL A 151 16.04 -7.92 5.95
C VAL A 151 17.41 -7.51 5.43
N ALA A 152 17.48 -6.98 4.20
CA ALA A 152 18.70 -6.37 3.68
C ALA A 152 18.87 -4.98 4.30
N VAL A 153 20.04 -4.67 4.78
CA VAL A 153 20.39 -3.36 5.34
C VAL A 153 21.31 -2.65 4.36
N LEU A 154 20.82 -1.58 3.76
CA LEU A 154 21.59 -0.74 2.84
C LEU A 154 22.09 0.50 3.56
N ASP A 155 23.20 1.06 3.10
CA ASP A 155 23.68 2.35 3.56
C ASP A 155 22.74 3.47 3.09
N GLY A 156 22.34 4.37 4.00
CA GLY A 156 21.36 5.43 3.72
C GLY A 156 21.86 6.53 2.76
N THR A 157 23.14 6.53 2.40
CA THR A 157 23.77 7.54 1.55
C THR A 157 24.23 6.94 0.22
N THR A 158 24.94 5.81 0.26
CA THR A 158 25.46 5.13 -0.93
C THR A 158 24.48 4.15 -1.54
N TYR A 159 23.48 3.71 -0.74
CA TYR A 159 22.45 2.72 -1.07
C TYR A 159 23.01 1.31 -1.35
N GLU A 160 24.28 1.06 -1.05
CA GLU A 160 24.90 -0.27 -1.17
C GLU A 160 24.50 -1.18 0.01
N GLU A 161 24.37 -2.49 -0.22
CA GLU A 161 24.07 -3.45 0.84
C GLU A 161 25.27 -3.57 1.80
N LYS A 162 25.01 -3.34 3.10
CA LYS A 162 26.01 -3.42 4.17
C LYS A 162 25.99 -4.77 4.86
N THR A 163 24.80 -5.26 5.17
CA THR A 163 24.59 -6.50 5.93
C THR A 163 23.17 -7.01 5.77
N ARG A 164 22.90 -8.18 6.35
CA ARG A 164 21.59 -8.83 6.37
C ARG A 164 21.22 -9.21 7.80
N ILE A 165 19.99 -8.92 8.17
CA ILE A 165 19.42 -9.33 9.45
C ILE A 165 18.59 -10.59 9.21
N LYS A 166 18.99 -11.72 9.78
CA LYS A 166 18.23 -12.97 9.70
C LYS A 166 16.92 -12.82 10.49
N VAL A 167 15.81 -13.15 9.86
CA VAL A 167 14.46 -13.08 10.44
C VAL A 167 13.68 -14.35 10.06
N PRO A 168 12.49 -14.59 10.63
CA PRO A 168 11.59 -15.64 10.16
C PRO A 168 11.28 -15.51 8.66
N ASN A 169 11.11 -16.64 7.98
CA ASN A 169 10.87 -16.70 6.54
C ASN A 169 9.69 -15.81 6.11
N GLY A 170 9.85 -15.12 5.00
CA GLY A 170 8.82 -14.26 4.41
C GLY A 170 8.60 -12.93 5.12
N PRO A 171 9.64 -12.14 5.49
CA PRO A 171 9.45 -10.81 6.03
C PRO A 171 8.65 -9.96 5.03
N GLY A 172 7.41 -9.61 5.38
CA GLY A 172 6.50 -8.91 4.49
C GLY A 172 6.64 -7.41 4.60
N MET A 173 6.54 -6.88 5.80
CA MET A 173 6.52 -5.45 6.06
C MET A 173 7.34 -5.11 7.29
N GLN A 174 7.79 -3.88 7.36
CA GLN A 174 8.55 -3.35 8.49
C GLN A 174 8.14 -1.92 8.82
N ILE A 175 8.36 -1.50 10.07
CA ILE A 175 8.23 -0.12 10.52
C ILE A 175 9.21 0.14 11.65
N PHE A 176 9.65 1.37 11.81
CA PHE A 176 10.50 1.77 12.93
C PHE A 176 9.68 2.43 14.04
N SER A 177 10.14 2.27 15.30
CA SER A 177 9.66 3.12 16.38
C SER A 177 10.05 4.58 16.10
N PRO A 178 9.21 5.58 16.46
CA PRO A 178 9.53 6.99 16.20
C PRO A 178 10.85 7.48 16.79
N ASP A 179 11.31 6.86 17.89
CA ASP A 179 12.61 7.16 18.51
C ASP A 179 13.80 6.42 17.88
N GLY A 180 13.56 5.62 16.83
CA GLY A 180 14.61 4.89 16.10
C GLY A 180 15.24 3.72 16.84
N LYS A 181 14.70 3.29 17.99
CA LYS A 181 15.30 2.19 18.78
C LYS A 181 14.96 0.82 18.24
N TYR A 182 13.76 0.64 17.71
CA TYR A 182 13.24 -0.65 17.29
C TYR A 182 12.78 -0.62 15.84
N GLY A 183 13.08 -1.70 15.12
CA GLY A 183 12.42 -2.08 13.87
C GLY A 183 11.47 -3.25 14.14
N TYR A 184 10.23 -3.14 13.71
CA TYR A 184 9.22 -4.19 13.82
C TYR A 184 9.03 -4.81 12.45
N VAL A 185 9.26 -6.12 12.33
CA VAL A 185 9.19 -6.84 11.04
C VAL A 185 8.18 -7.96 11.14
N CYS A 186 7.07 -7.85 10.43
CA CYS A 186 6.06 -8.91 10.39
C CYS A 186 6.25 -9.85 9.20
N SER A 187 5.94 -11.13 9.40
CA SER A 187 6.07 -12.15 8.36
C SER A 187 4.77 -12.30 7.56
N SER A 188 4.93 -12.61 6.27
CA SER A 188 3.84 -13.05 5.39
C SER A 188 3.65 -14.57 5.36
N PHE A 189 4.61 -15.36 5.91
CA PHE A 189 4.60 -16.83 5.80
C PHE A 189 4.64 -17.53 7.15
N MET A 190 5.11 -16.85 8.20
CA MET A 190 5.18 -17.36 9.55
C MET A 190 4.27 -16.55 10.48
N PRO A 191 3.59 -17.16 11.48
CA PRO A 191 2.69 -16.44 12.38
C PRO A 191 3.45 -15.66 13.45
N GLU A 192 4.39 -14.82 13.01
CA GLU A 192 5.32 -14.11 13.90
C GLU A 192 5.72 -12.74 13.36
N THR A 193 5.77 -11.77 14.26
CA THR A 193 6.44 -10.47 14.09
C THR A 193 7.65 -10.44 15.01
N VAL A 194 8.82 -10.08 14.50
CA VAL A 194 10.02 -9.88 15.30
C VAL A 194 10.27 -8.40 15.57
N VAL A 195 10.83 -8.12 16.75
CA VAL A 195 11.30 -6.79 17.14
C VAL A 195 12.81 -6.80 17.14
N ILE A 196 13.42 -5.88 16.42
CA ILE A 196 14.85 -5.79 16.19
C ILE A 196 15.37 -4.48 16.78
N SER A 197 16.46 -4.55 17.55
CA SER A 197 17.22 -3.35 17.94
C SER A 197 17.91 -2.77 16.71
N VAL A 198 17.63 -1.50 16.39
CA VAL A 198 18.22 -0.82 15.22
C VAL A 198 19.73 -0.64 15.40
N ALA A 199 20.18 -0.44 16.64
CA ALA A 199 21.58 -0.11 16.92
C ALA A 199 22.56 -1.26 16.68
N ASP A 200 22.13 -2.51 16.93
CA ASP A 200 22.99 -3.70 16.87
C ASP A 200 22.41 -4.83 15.99
N HIS A 201 21.28 -4.59 15.33
CA HIS A 201 20.60 -5.52 14.44
C HIS A 201 20.18 -6.85 15.09
N MET A 202 20.03 -6.89 16.41
CA MET A 202 19.66 -8.10 17.15
C MET A 202 18.15 -8.18 17.36
N ILE A 203 17.59 -9.38 17.24
CA ILE A 203 16.19 -9.63 17.62
C ILE A 203 16.10 -9.54 19.15
N VAL A 204 15.24 -8.65 19.63
CA VAL A 204 15.03 -8.37 21.07
C VAL A 204 13.62 -8.69 21.54
N GLY A 205 12.73 -9.11 20.62
CA GLY A 205 11.36 -9.48 20.96
C GLY A 205 10.66 -10.26 19.86
N HIS A 206 9.63 -10.98 20.28
CA HIS A 206 8.80 -11.81 19.42
C HIS A 206 7.33 -11.55 19.75
N VAL A 207 6.50 -11.32 18.72
CA VAL A 207 5.06 -11.09 18.84
C VAL A 207 4.34 -12.13 18.00
N LYS A 208 3.47 -12.92 18.63
CA LYS A 208 2.70 -13.97 17.91
C LYS A 208 1.59 -13.34 17.08
N GLN A 209 1.53 -13.70 15.80
CA GLN A 209 0.41 -13.40 14.90
C GLN A 209 -0.65 -14.51 14.96
N GLU A 210 -1.94 -14.16 14.83
CA GLU A 210 -3.01 -15.16 14.72
C GLU A 210 -3.04 -15.85 13.35
N SER A 211 -2.39 -15.27 12.34
CA SER A 211 -2.27 -15.80 10.98
C SER A 211 -0.89 -15.46 10.41
N PRO A 212 -0.35 -16.28 9.51
CA PRO A 212 0.95 -16.00 8.90
C PRO A 212 0.98 -14.73 8.05
N PHE A 213 -0.11 -14.38 7.37
CA PHE A 213 -0.07 -13.32 6.35
C PHE A 213 -0.31 -11.93 6.92
N CYS A 214 0.79 -11.23 7.23
CA CYS A 214 0.81 -9.81 7.59
C CYS A 214 1.23 -8.95 6.37
N PRO A 215 0.30 -8.27 5.70
CA PRO A 215 0.63 -7.37 4.58
C PRO A 215 1.16 -6.01 5.03
N ASN A 216 0.85 -5.55 6.26
CA ASN A 216 1.26 -4.24 6.71
C ASN A 216 1.38 -4.13 8.23
N ILE A 217 2.30 -3.25 8.67
CA ILE A 217 2.55 -2.91 10.06
C ILE A 217 2.85 -1.42 10.17
N ALA A 218 2.33 -0.75 11.21
CA ALA A 218 2.56 0.66 11.46
C ALA A 218 2.67 0.95 12.97
N ALA A 219 3.50 1.94 13.34
CA ALA A 219 3.65 2.41 14.71
C ALA A 219 2.88 3.71 14.93
N THR A 220 2.23 3.86 16.10
CA THR A 220 1.56 5.11 16.45
C THR A 220 2.57 6.26 16.57
N PRO A 221 2.17 7.52 16.23
CA PRO A 221 3.06 8.67 16.32
C PRO A 221 3.69 8.90 17.70
N ASP A 222 2.98 8.53 18.78
CA ASP A 222 3.47 8.63 20.14
C ASP A 222 4.40 7.46 20.55
N GLY A 223 4.62 6.49 19.68
CA GLY A 223 5.49 5.33 19.88
C GLY A 223 5.04 4.37 20.98
N LYS A 224 3.74 4.34 21.32
CA LYS A 224 3.20 3.44 22.34
C LYS A 224 2.67 2.13 21.79
N GLN A 225 2.12 2.14 20.59
CA GLN A 225 1.47 0.99 19.99
C GLN A 225 2.05 0.69 18.61
N VAL A 226 1.99 -0.58 18.24
CA VAL A 226 2.22 -1.06 16.88
C VAL A 226 1.02 -1.86 16.45
N TRP A 227 0.47 -1.52 15.29
CA TRP A 227 -0.68 -2.19 14.69
C TRP A 227 -0.22 -2.96 13.44
N PHE A 228 -0.68 -4.18 13.29
CA PHE A 228 -0.43 -4.96 12.09
C PHE A 228 -1.69 -5.68 11.61
N THR A 229 -1.80 -5.82 10.31
CA THR A 229 -2.96 -6.38 9.66
C THR A 229 -2.76 -7.87 9.35
N LEU A 230 -3.86 -8.64 9.36
CA LEU A 230 -3.87 -10.08 9.07
C LEU A 230 -4.91 -10.35 7.98
N LYS A 231 -4.45 -10.32 6.73
CA LYS A 231 -5.28 -10.30 5.52
C LYS A 231 -6.17 -11.52 5.39
N ASP A 232 -5.65 -12.71 5.71
CA ASP A 232 -6.33 -13.98 5.50
C ASP A 232 -7.48 -14.24 6.46
N ILE A 233 -7.44 -13.64 7.65
CA ILE A 233 -8.44 -13.82 8.68
C ILE A 233 -9.28 -12.56 8.91
N GLY A 234 -8.99 -11.47 8.19
CA GLY A 234 -9.73 -10.21 8.27
C GLY A 234 -9.62 -9.51 9.62
N LYS A 235 -8.42 -9.53 10.22
CA LYS A 235 -8.17 -8.95 11.55
C LYS A 235 -7.04 -7.93 11.52
N THR A 236 -6.98 -7.14 12.59
CA THR A 236 -5.86 -6.26 12.91
C THR A 236 -5.48 -6.50 14.37
N GLN A 237 -4.20 -6.75 14.63
CA GLN A 237 -3.67 -6.92 15.99
C GLN A 237 -2.86 -5.70 16.40
N VAL A 238 -2.89 -5.41 17.70
CA VAL A 238 -2.18 -4.29 18.32
C VAL A 238 -1.33 -4.81 19.46
N PHE A 239 -0.06 -4.36 19.53
CA PHE A 239 0.83 -4.68 20.64
C PHE A 239 1.53 -3.43 21.20
N ASN A 240 2.00 -3.53 22.43
CA ASN A 240 2.81 -2.50 23.05
C ASN A 240 4.14 -2.33 22.30
N ALA A 241 4.45 -1.11 21.87
CA ALA A 241 5.70 -0.81 21.15
C ALA A 241 6.97 -0.92 22.01
N ARG A 242 6.82 -1.25 23.29
CA ARG A 242 7.91 -1.39 24.28
C ARG A 242 7.90 -2.79 24.93
N PRO A 243 9.04 -3.26 25.42
CA PRO A 243 9.08 -4.52 26.15
C PRO A 243 7.99 -4.61 27.23
N PRO A 244 7.34 -5.75 27.38
CA PRO A 244 7.62 -7.04 26.73
C PRO A 244 6.92 -7.27 25.39
N PHE A 245 6.44 -6.24 24.68
CA PHE A 245 5.82 -6.30 23.35
C PHE A 245 4.53 -7.15 23.29
N GLU A 246 3.73 -7.09 24.31
CA GLU A 246 2.52 -7.90 24.46
C GLU A 246 1.39 -7.42 23.53
N ILE A 247 0.64 -8.38 22.98
CA ILE A 247 -0.62 -8.10 22.28
C ILE A 247 -1.61 -7.51 23.30
N ILE A 248 -2.15 -6.34 22.98
CA ILE A 248 -3.12 -5.63 23.81
C ILE A 248 -4.52 -5.65 23.22
N LYS A 249 -4.66 -5.87 21.91
CA LYS A 249 -5.96 -5.91 21.23
C LYS A 249 -5.90 -6.72 19.94
N THR A 250 -6.99 -7.42 19.65
CA THR A 250 -7.29 -7.94 18.31
C THR A 250 -8.67 -7.41 17.89
N LEU A 251 -8.73 -6.86 16.68
CA LEU A 251 -9.93 -6.25 16.08
C LEU A 251 -10.38 -7.09 14.89
N ASP A 252 -11.69 -7.35 14.78
CA ASP A 252 -12.29 -7.90 13.57
C ASP A 252 -12.52 -6.77 12.56
N THR A 253 -11.65 -6.69 11.56
CA THR A 253 -11.64 -5.58 10.59
C THR A 253 -12.37 -5.92 9.31
N GLY A 254 -12.28 -7.13 8.81
CA GLY A 254 -13.04 -7.60 7.64
C GLY A 254 -12.16 -8.27 6.57
N PRO A 255 -12.79 -8.88 5.55
CA PRO A 255 -12.08 -9.64 4.52
C PRO A 255 -11.12 -8.77 3.74
N ILE A 256 -9.96 -9.32 3.42
CA ILE A 256 -8.87 -8.63 2.71
C ILE A 256 -8.50 -7.32 3.45
N THR A 257 -8.28 -7.41 4.77
CA THR A 257 -7.67 -6.31 5.54
C THR A 257 -6.25 -6.11 5.03
N ASN A 258 -5.98 -4.96 4.41
CA ASN A 258 -4.71 -4.68 3.77
C ASN A 258 -3.77 -3.86 4.67
N HIS A 259 -3.86 -2.53 4.63
CA HIS A 259 -2.93 -1.65 5.31
C HIS A 259 -3.56 -0.90 6.47
N VAL A 260 -2.73 -0.47 7.41
CA VAL A 260 -3.06 0.44 8.50
C VAL A 260 -2.06 1.58 8.53
N ASN A 261 -2.54 2.80 8.77
CA ASN A 261 -1.70 3.94 9.11
C ASN A 261 -2.48 4.93 9.99
N PHE A 262 -1.80 5.93 10.52
CA PHE A 262 -2.38 6.82 11.53
C PHE A 262 -2.47 8.25 11.03
N ALA A 263 -3.53 8.93 11.47
CA ALA A 263 -3.60 10.38 11.41
C ALA A 263 -3.90 10.93 12.80
N HIS A 264 -3.27 12.06 13.12
CA HIS A 264 -3.53 12.81 14.34
C HIS A 264 -4.19 14.14 13.99
N ASN A 265 -5.33 14.42 14.61
CA ASN A 265 -6.09 15.66 14.40
C ASN A 265 -6.61 16.21 15.72
N ALA A 266 -7.42 17.28 15.68
CA ALA A 266 -7.98 17.92 16.86
C ALA A 266 -8.82 17.00 17.77
N ASN A 267 -9.32 15.88 17.22
CA ASN A 267 -10.15 14.90 17.94
C ASN A 267 -9.34 13.69 18.49
N GLY A 268 -8.03 13.64 18.24
CA GLY A 268 -7.14 12.59 18.73
C GLY A 268 -6.36 11.87 17.62
N THR A 269 -5.82 10.70 17.97
CA THR A 269 -5.09 9.83 17.04
C THR A 269 -6.00 8.69 16.60
N PHE A 270 -6.06 8.48 15.28
CA PHE A 270 -6.91 7.47 14.65
C PHE A 270 -6.11 6.54 13.76
N ALA A 271 -6.41 5.26 13.83
CA ALA A 271 -5.94 4.25 12.90
C ALA A 271 -6.94 4.12 11.74
N TYR A 272 -6.45 4.29 10.53
CA TYR A 272 -7.19 4.09 9.29
C TYR A 272 -6.76 2.77 8.70
N VAL A 273 -7.72 1.85 8.54
CA VAL A 273 -7.47 0.47 8.08
C VAL A 273 -8.20 0.24 6.77
N THR A 274 -7.47 -0.14 5.72
CA THR A 274 -8.06 -0.45 4.41
C THR A 274 -8.62 -1.87 4.40
N ILE A 275 -9.91 -1.99 4.04
CA ILE A 275 -10.64 -3.27 3.97
C ILE A 275 -10.96 -3.56 2.51
N GLY A 276 -10.03 -4.23 1.84
CA GLY A 276 -10.09 -4.46 0.40
C GLY A 276 -11.33 -5.22 -0.06
N GLY A 277 -11.74 -6.23 0.69
CA GLY A 277 -12.93 -7.04 0.35
C GLY A 277 -14.26 -6.34 0.60
N LEU A 278 -14.27 -5.16 1.22
CA LEU A 278 -15.48 -4.37 1.48
C LEU A 278 -15.46 -3.01 0.77
N ASN A 279 -14.38 -2.67 0.05
CA ASN A 279 -14.21 -1.39 -0.64
C ASN A 279 -14.38 -0.19 0.30
N GLN A 280 -13.76 -0.28 1.48
CA GLN A 280 -13.90 0.76 2.51
C GLN A 280 -12.64 0.92 3.37
N VAL A 281 -12.55 2.05 4.04
CA VAL A 281 -11.60 2.32 5.11
C VAL A 281 -12.38 2.36 6.43
N LYS A 282 -11.94 1.60 7.42
CA LYS A 282 -12.44 1.68 8.79
C LYS A 282 -11.53 2.55 9.64
N VAL A 283 -12.11 3.35 10.51
CA VAL A 283 -11.39 4.29 11.38
C VAL A 283 -11.61 3.91 12.83
N PHE A 284 -10.52 3.72 13.56
CA PHE A 284 -10.53 3.36 14.96
C PHE A 284 -9.78 4.39 15.80
N ARG A 285 -10.27 4.66 17.00
CA ARG A 285 -9.49 5.40 18.00
C ARG A 285 -8.32 4.56 18.48
N THR A 286 -7.19 5.18 18.77
CA THR A 286 -6.03 4.45 19.31
C THR A 286 -6.07 4.31 20.83
N ASP A 287 -6.87 5.10 21.54
CA ASP A 287 -6.96 5.12 22.99
C ASP A 287 -7.89 4.01 23.56
N ASP A 288 -8.99 3.71 22.89
CA ASP A 288 -9.97 2.72 23.36
C ASP A 288 -10.33 1.64 22.32
N PHE A 289 -9.74 1.73 21.10
CA PHE A 289 -9.95 0.82 19.98
C PHE A 289 -11.37 0.83 19.40
N SER A 290 -12.19 1.81 19.75
CA SER A 290 -13.55 1.93 19.21
C SER A 290 -13.52 2.32 17.73
N GLN A 291 -14.40 1.70 16.94
CA GLN A 291 -14.61 2.08 15.55
C GLN A 291 -15.47 3.34 15.49
N VAL A 292 -14.96 4.41 14.90
CA VAL A 292 -15.65 5.72 14.82
C VAL A 292 -16.21 6.03 13.44
N ALA A 293 -15.66 5.40 12.39
CA ALA A 293 -16.17 5.62 11.03
C ALA A 293 -15.96 4.38 10.14
N THR A 294 -16.78 4.31 9.10
CA THR A 294 -16.62 3.46 7.93
C THR A 294 -16.77 4.35 6.71
N ILE A 295 -15.73 4.42 5.89
CA ILE A 295 -15.64 5.32 4.74
C ILE A 295 -15.68 4.48 3.48
N PRO A 296 -16.76 4.51 2.69
CA PRO A 296 -16.78 3.88 1.38
C PRO A 296 -15.74 4.54 0.46
N VAL A 297 -14.95 3.73 -0.22
CA VAL A 297 -13.97 4.14 -1.22
C VAL A 297 -14.11 3.30 -2.48
N GLY A 298 -13.24 3.48 -3.46
CA GLY A 298 -13.23 2.63 -4.67
C GLY A 298 -12.73 1.21 -4.41
N ASN A 299 -12.67 0.42 -5.47
CA ASN A 299 -12.42 -1.02 -5.41
C ASN A 299 -11.01 -1.36 -4.90
N LEU A 300 -10.96 -2.31 -3.98
CA LEU A 300 -9.76 -2.90 -3.38
C LEU A 300 -8.80 -1.84 -2.82
N PRO A 301 -9.19 -1.07 -1.78
CA PRO A 301 -8.25 -0.15 -1.12
C PRO A 301 -7.08 -0.95 -0.52
N HIS A 302 -5.84 -0.47 -0.78
CA HIS A 302 -4.62 -1.14 -0.39
C HIS A 302 -3.70 -0.22 0.41
N GLY A 303 -2.65 0.35 -0.22
CA GLY A 303 -1.71 1.25 0.44
C GLY A 303 -2.37 2.49 1.00
N ILE A 304 -1.92 2.97 2.17
CA ILE A 304 -2.50 4.11 2.86
C ILE A 304 -1.42 4.95 3.54
N TRP A 305 -1.49 6.29 3.40
CA TRP A 305 -0.51 7.17 4.01
C TRP A 305 -1.12 8.52 4.40
N PRO A 306 -0.79 9.08 5.60
CA PRO A 306 -1.26 10.38 6.03
C PRO A 306 -0.48 11.53 5.40
N SER A 307 -1.11 12.70 5.26
CA SER A 307 -0.40 13.96 5.02
C SER A 307 0.48 14.34 6.21
N GLY A 308 1.49 15.18 5.97
CA GLY A 308 2.42 15.59 7.00
C GLY A 308 1.78 16.32 8.18
N ASP A 309 0.65 17.00 7.96
CA ASP A 309 -0.13 17.70 8.97
C ASP A 309 -1.28 16.86 9.57
N GLY A 310 -1.50 15.64 9.09
CA GLY A 310 -2.59 14.78 9.54
C GLY A 310 -3.98 15.18 9.04
N SER A 311 -4.12 16.19 8.20
CA SER A 311 -5.43 16.66 7.70
C SER A 311 -6.04 15.75 6.64
N ARG A 312 -5.20 14.96 5.96
CA ARG A 312 -5.60 14.04 4.88
C ARG A 312 -5.01 12.65 5.10
N ILE A 313 -5.69 11.67 4.55
CA ILE A 313 -5.17 10.32 4.32
C ILE A 313 -5.36 9.98 2.85
N TYR A 314 -4.33 9.44 2.22
CA TYR A 314 -4.36 9.00 0.84
C TYR A 314 -4.36 7.48 0.76
N VAL A 315 -5.20 6.93 -0.13
CA VAL A 315 -5.45 5.49 -0.27
C VAL A 315 -5.34 5.08 -1.73
N GLY A 316 -4.46 4.14 -2.01
CA GLY A 316 -4.39 3.49 -3.32
C GLY A 316 -5.56 2.52 -3.50
N LEU A 317 -6.29 2.64 -4.62
CA LEU A 317 -7.43 1.81 -4.97
C LEU A 317 -7.00 0.83 -6.06
N GLU A 318 -6.53 -0.35 -5.64
CA GLU A 318 -5.81 -1.31 -6.47
C GLU A 318 -6.61 -1.79 -7.70
N ASN A 319 -7.91 -2.06 -7.54
CA ASN A 319 -8.81 -2.47 -8.62
C ASN A 319 -9.68 -1.33 -9.16
N ALA A 320 -9.25 -0.08 -8.98
CA ALA A 320 -9.89 1.10 -9.56
C ALA A 320 -8.88 2.05 -10.23
N ASP A 321 -7.57 1.73 -10.17
CA ASP A 321 -6.48 2.52 -10.75
C ASP A 321 -6.57 3.99 -10.34
N ALA A 322 -6.79 4.23 -9.06
CA ALA A 322 -7.05 5.56 -8.54
C ALA A 322 -6.41 5.77 -7.16
N LEU A 323 -6.22 7.03 -6.81
CA LEU A 323 -5.83 7.50 -5.49
C LEU A 323 -6.99 8.26 -4.85
N ALA A 324 -7.47 7.81 -3.70
CA ALA A 324 -8.49 8.53 -2.94
C ALA A 324 -7.83 9.39 -1.86
N GLY A 325 -8.27 10.64 -1.74
CA GLY A 325 -7.96 11.54 -0.63
C GLY A 325 -9.12 11.61 0.34
N ILE A 326 -8.87 11.39 1.63
CA ILE A 326 -9.86 11.41 2.71
C ILE A 326 -9.52 12.55 3.66
N ASP A 327 -10.49 13.38 3.99
CA ASP A 327 -10.41 14.37 5.05
C ASP A 327 -10.55 13.72 6.43
N THR A 328 -9.57 13.90 7.30
CA THR A 328 -9.49 13.16 8.58
C THR A 328 -10.39 13.71 9.68
N LEU A 329 -10.85 14.97 9.58
CA LEU A 329 -11.78 15.55 10.55
C LEU A 329 -13.23 15.19 10.25
N THR A 330 -13.58 15.07 8.97
CA THR A 330 -14.94 14.74 8.53
C THR A 330 -15.09 13.26 8.15
N ASN A 331 -13.99 12.53 7.97
CA ASN A 331 -13.97 11.14 7.48
C ASN A 331 -14.70 10.99 6.13
N LYS A 332 -14.51 11.95 5.23
CA LYS A 332 -15.12 11.94 3.89
C LYS A 332 -14.05 11.89 2.81
N VAL A 333 -14.34 11.17 1.73
CA VAL A 333 -13.55 11.25 0.49
C VAL A 333 -13.74 12.64 -0.11
N VAL A 334 -12.64 13.35 -0.34
CA VAL A 334 -12.61 14.69 -0.92
C VAL A 334 -12.06 14.72 -2.34
N ALA A 335 -11.37 13.64 -2.76
CA ALA A 335 -10.84 13.50 -4.10
C ALA A 335 -10.72 12.02 -4.47
N THR A 336 -10.91 11.72 -5.77
CA THR A 336 -10.54 10.45 -6.40
C THR A 336 -9.82 10.80 -7.69
N ILE A 337 -8.53 10.42 -7.77
CA ILE A 337 -7.60 10.87 -8.80
C ILE A 337 -7.20 9.64 -9.62
N PRO A 338 -7.48 9.58 -10.92
CA PRO A 338 -6.98 8.51 -11.79
C PRO A 338 -5.46 8.50 -11.82
N ILE A 339 -4.87 7.32 -11.64
CA ILE A 339 -3.43 7.08 -11.63
C ILE A 339 -3.10 5.81 -12.43
N GLY A 340 -1.90 5.25 -12.29
CA GLY A 340 -1.51 4.02 -12.98
C GLY A 340 -2.14 2.76 -12.38
N GLN A 341 -1.83 1.61 -12.98
CA GLN A 341 -2.53 0.34 -12.76
C GLN A 341 -2.08 -0.38 -11.50
N ALA A 342 -3.05 -0.79 -10.68
CA ALA A 342 -2.88 -1.56 -9.46
C ALA A 342 -1.94 -0.89 -8.44
N PRO A 343 -2.32 0.28 -7.86
CA PRO A 343 -1.52 0.94 -6.84
C PRO A 343 -1.44 0.09 -5.56
N GLN A 344 -0.20 -0.30 -5.18
CA GLN A 344 0.08 -1.16 -4.03
C GLN A 344 0.47 -0.36 -2.79
N ALA A 345 1.39 0.58 -2.94
CA ALA A 345 1.84 1.46 -1.85
C ALA A 345 1.55 2.92 -2.17
N VAL A 346 1.37 3.70 -1.11
CA VAL A 346 1.23 5.15 -1.16
C VAL A 346 2.19 5.76 -0.16
N THR A 347 2.85 6.85 -0.53
CA THR A 347 3.73 7.62 0.35
C THR A 347 3.49 9.11 0.15
N TYR A 348 3.31 9.85 1.24
CA TYR A 348 3.20 11.31 1.23
C TYR A 348 4.51 11.94 1.68
N VAL A 349 5.10 12.79 0.86
CA VAL A 349 6.36 13.47 1.17
C VAL A 349 6.10 14.98 1.31
N PRO A 350 6.10 15.51 2.54
CA PRO A 350 5.94 16.95 2.77
C PRO A 350 7.15 17.72 2.22
N GLY A 351 6.92 18.80 1.47
CA GLY A 351 7.98 19.62 0.93
C GLY A 351 8.91 18.92 -0.05
N ALA A 352 8.41 17.90 -0.74
CA ALA A 352 9.16 17.11 -1.73
C ALA A 352 9.79 17.98 -2.83
N VAL A 353 9.14 19.10 -3.17
CA VAL A 353 9.55 20.03 -4.22
C VAL A 353 9.92 21.36 -3.59
N PRO A 354 11.19 21.59 -3.20
CA PRO A 354 11.60 22.82 -2.53
C PRO A 354 11.51 24.04 -3.46
N GLU A 355 11.72 23.85 -4.76
CA GLU A 355 11.71 24.91 -5.79
C GLU A 355 11.08 24.41 -7.10
N GLY A 356 10.51 25.33 -7.89
CA GLY A 356 9.87 25.01 -9.17
C GLY A 356 8.51 24.32 -9.03
N ASP A 357 8.11 23.62 -10.07
CA ASP A 357 6.83 22.91 -10.17
C ASP A 357 6.93 21.38 -9.92
N GLY A 358 8.17 20.84 -9.86
CA GLY A 358 8.43 19.43 -9.61
C GLY A 358 7.98 18.50 -10.75
N THR A 359 7.94 18.99 -11.99
CA THR A 359 7.53 18.21 -13.17
C THR A 359 8.71 17.58 -13.93
N GLN A 360 9.94 17.85 -13.54
CA GLN A 360 11.13 17.31 -14.19
C GLN A 360 11.10 15.80 -14.22
N ASN A 361 11.50 15.21 -15.34
CA ASN A 361 11.55 13.76 -15.61
C ASN A 361 10.21 13.02 -15.47
N LEU A 362 9.10 13.73 -15.28
CA LEU A 362 7.78 13.13 -15.33
C LEU A 362 7.31 12.92 -16.77
N GLN A 363 6.57 11.86 -16.96
CA GLN A 363 5.92 11.51 -18.22
C GLN A 363 4.41 11.51 -18.05
N PRO A 364 3.63 11.66 -19.14
CA PRO A 364 2.18 11.49 -19.08
C PRO A 364 1.82 10.05 -18.71
N LEU A 365 0.66 9.86 -18.07
CA LEU A 365 0.15 8.54 -17.70
C LEU A 365 0.04 7.62 -18.93
N GLY A 366 -0.51 8.12 -20.02
CA GLY A 366 -0.60 7.39 -21.30
C GLY A 366 -1.32 6.05 -21.13
N VAL A 367 -0.74 4.99 -21.73
CA VAL A 367 -1.32 3.63 -21.68
C VAL A 367 -1.28 3.00 -20.28
N ALA A 368 -0.49 3.54 -19.37
CA ALA A 368 -0.44 3.07 -17.98
C ALA A 368 -1.76 3.23 -17.22
N GLY A 369 -2.67 4.11 -17.71
CA GLY A 369 -4.01 4.28 -17.15
C GLY A 369 -5.08 3.44 -17.85
N GLN A 370 -4.74 2.58 -18.81
CA GLN A 370 -5.71 1.80 -19.58
C GLN A 370 -5.91 0.41 -18.97
N SER A 371 -7.08 0.20 -18.39
CA SER A 371 -7.54 -1.09 -17.87
C SER A 371 -9.06 -1.18 -17.98
N ALA A 372 -9.60 -2.39 -17.87
CA ALA A 372 -11.03 -2.60 -17.75
C ALA A 372 -11.37 -3.06 -16.32
N HIS A 373 -12.41 -2.47 -15.76
CA HIS A 373 -12.91 -2.80 -14.43
C HIS A 373 -14.28 -3.46 -14.54
N LEU A 374 -14.44 -4.60 -13.87
CA LEU A 374 -15.64 -5.41 -13.91
C LEU A 374 -16.09 -5.76 -12.49
N THR A 375 -17.37 -6.09 -12.33
CA THR A 375 -17.96 -6.44 -11.05
C THR A 375 -18.68 -7.78 -11.16
N LEU A 376 -18.47 -8.68 -10.18
CA LEU A 376 -19.25 -9.90 -10.03
C LEU A 376 -20.10 -9.82 -8.78
N ARG A 377 -21.36 -10.30 -8.87
CA ARG A 377 -22.29 -10.34 -7.74
C ARG A 377 -22.89 -11.73 -7.58
N GLN A 378 -23.29 -12.06 -6.36
CA GLN A 378 -24.10 -13.25 -6.09
C GLN A 378 -25.48 -13.12 -6.75
N ASP A 379 -26.03 -14.23 -7.21
CA ASP A 379 -27.36 -14.28 -7.80
C ASP A 379 -28.42 -13.82 -6.80
N GLY A 380 -29.28 -12.89 -7.19
CA GLY A 380 -30.34 -12.34 -6.35
C GLY A 380 -29.93 -11.24 -5.35
N ALA A 381 -28.64 -10.93 -5.22
CA ALA A 381 -28.18 -9.85 -4.35
C ALA A 381 -28.33 -8.48 -5.03
N LYS A 382 -29.48 -7.86 -4.92
CA LYS A 382 -29.64 -6.43 -5.18
C LYS A 382 -29.05 -5.67 -3.98
N GLY A 383 -27.82 -5.22 -4.15
CA GLY A 383 -27.30 -3.96 -3.64
C GLY A 383 -27.01 -3.74 -2.18
N GLU A 384 -27.54 -4.43 -1.21
CA GLU A 384 -27.34 -4.07 0.20
C GLU A 384 -26.66 -5.20 1.01
N GLY A 385 -25.47 -4.91 1.55
CA GLY A 385 -24.83 -5.67 2.62
C GLY A 385 -23.60 -6.50 2.27
N LYS A 386 -23.31 -6.80 1.00
CA LYS A 386 -22.08 -7.51 0.59
C LYS A 386 -21.36 -6.76 -0.51
N ALA A 387 -20.09 -6.41 -0.25
CA ALA A 387 -19.25 -5.81 -1.28
C ALA A 387 -19.14 -6.77 -2.48
N PRO A 388 -19.22 -6.27 -3.71
CA PRO A 388 -19.05 -7.09 -4.89
C PRO A 388 -17.60 -7.56 -5.02
N THR A 389 -17.39 -8.69 -5.70
CA THR A 389 -16.08 -9.07 -6.22
C THR A 389 -15.69 -8.07 -7.30
N SER A 390 -14.59 -7.35 -7.12
CA SER A 390 -14.05 -6.44 -8.11
C SER A 390 -13.00 -7.15 -8.95
N VAL A 391 -12.96 -6.84 -10.24
CA VAL A 391 -12.01 -7.43 -11.19
C VAL A 391 -11.38 -6.32 -12.02
N SER A 392 -10.07 -6.35 -12.12
CA SER A 392 -9.30 -5.54 -13.07
C SER A 392 -8.71 -6.41 -14.16
N LEU A 393 -8.77 -5.94 -15.38
CA LEU A 393 -8.22 -6.59 -16.56
C LEU A 393 -7.21 -5.64 -17.20
N PHE A 394 -5.94 -6.00 -17.11
CA PHE A 394 -4.80 -5.23 -17.61
C PHE A 394 -4.35 -5.79 -18.96
N ASP A 395 -4.36 -4.97 -20.01
CA ASP A 395 -3.85 -5.38 -21.31
C ASP A 395 -2.32 -5.28 -21.34
N GLN A 396 -1.68 -6.41 -21.59
CA GLN A 396 -0.24 -6.53 -21.72
C GLN A 396 0.16 -6.84 -23.18
N GLY A 397 -0.64 -6.43 -24.12
CA GLY A 397 -0.43 -6.65 -25.55
C GLY A 397 -0.89 -8.03 -26.01
N LEU A 398 -0.01 -9.03 -25.98
CA LEU A 398 -0.36 -10.39 -26.43
C LEU A 398 -1.26 -11.15 -25.46
N ILE A 399 -1.17 -10.84 -24.17
CA ILE A 399 -2.03 -11.42 -23.13
C ILE A 399 -2.67 -10.31 -22.29
N GLN A 400 -3.68 -10.69 -21.53
CA GLN A 400 -4.26 -9.89 -20.46
C GLN A 400 -3.93 -10.54 -19.12
N ILE A 401 -3.69 -9.71 -18.11
CA ILE A 401 -3.62 -10.11 -16.71
C ILE A 401 -4.94 -9.70 -16.06
N LEU A 402 -5.60 -10.67 -15.41
CA LEU A 402 -6.81 -10.44 -14.64
C LEU A 402 -6.48 -10.60 -13.17
N GLN A 403 -6.94 -9.64 -12.36
CA GLN A 403 -6.91 -9.73 -10.91
C GLN A 403 -8.32 -9.55 -10.34
N ALA A 404 -8.78 -10.55 -9.60
CA ALA A 404 -10.09 -10.51 -8.93
C ALA A 404 -9.90 -10.45 -7.40
N SER A 405 -10.51 -9.43 -6.78
CA SER A 405 -10.68 -9.35 -5.32
C SER A 405 -11.98 -10.02 -4.94
N VAL A 406 -11.91 -11.33 -4.74
CA VAL A 406 -13.08 -12.18 -4.46
C VAL A 406 -13.49 -12.03 -3.01
N THR A 407 -14.79 -11.84 -2.76
CA THR A 407 -15.37 -11.72 -1.42
C THR A 407 -16.76 -12.32 -1.34
N GLY A 408 -17.26 -12.54 -0.11
CA GLY A 408 -18.62 -12.99 0.15
C GLY A 408 -18.89 -14.47 -0.10
N LEU A 409 -17.85 -15.30 -0.23
CA LEU A 409 -17.97 -16.74 -0.41
C LEU A 409 -17.88 -17.50 0.93
N ALA A 410 -18.17 -18.80 0.91
CA ALA A 410 -17.99 -19.65 2.08
C ALA A 410 -16.48 -19.84 2.37
N PRO A 411 -16.04 -19.74 3.65
CA PRO A 411 -14.65 -19.91 4.02
C PRO A 411 -14.10 -21.31 3.73
N LYS A 412 -12.81 -21.39 3.38
CA LYS A 412 -12.04 -22.65 3.22
C LYS A 412 -12.69 -23.63 2.26
N LYS A 413 -13.30 -23.12 1.17
CA LYS A 413 -13.90 -23.93 0.11
C LYS A 413 -13.24 -23.71 -1.24
N PRO A 414 -13.19 -24.75 -2.10
CA PRO A 414 -12.68 -24.65 -3.45
C PRO A 414 -13.69 -23.97 -4.36
N TYR A 415 -13.17 -23.08 -5.21
CA TYR A 415 -13.91 -22.37 -6.26
C TYR A 415 -13.06 -22.27 -7.52
N VAL A 416 -13.70 -21.92 -8.62
CA VAL A 416 -13.05 -21.66 -9.90
C VAL A 416 -13.56 -20.35 -10.49
N LEU A 417 -12.64 -19.48 -10.90
CA LEU A 417 -12.91 -18.34 -11.77
C LEU A 417 -12.95 -18.88 -13.19
N ALA A 418 -14.03 -18.63 -13.92
CA ALA A 418 -14.25 -19.16 -15.26
C ALA A 418 -14.94 -18.16 -16.18
N LEU A 419 -14.92 -18.46 -17.48
CA LEU A 419 -15.70 -17.78 -18.51
C LEU A 419 -16.95 -18.60 -18.82
N ALA A 420 -18.12 -17.98 -18.73
CA ALA A 420 -19.39 -18.55 -19.17
C ALA A 420 -19.73 -18.11 -20.59
N SER A 421 -20.37 -18.98 -21.36
CA SER A 421 -20.84 -18.62 -22.72
C SER A 421 -22.06 -17.72 -22.73
N GLU A 422 -22.82 -17.66 -21.64
CA GLU A 422 -24.06 -16.90 -21.50
C GLU A 422 -23.98 -15.87 -20.36
N ALA A 423 -24.64 -14.72 -20.53
CA ALA A 423 -24.61 -13.61 -19.57
C ALA A 423 -25.21 -13.98 -18.20
N ASP A 424 -26.13 -14.93 -18.14
CA ASP A 424 -26.71 -15.44 -16.90
C ASP A 424 -25.84 -16.47 -16.17
N GLY A 425 -24.62 -16.70 -16.68
CA GLY A 425 -23.65 -17.64 -16.12
C GLY A 425 -23.91 -19.10 -16.50
N LYS A 426 -24.88 -19.34 -17.40
CA LYS A 426 -25.16 -20.68 -17.93
C LYS A 426 -24.28 -21.03 -19.11
N GLY A 427 -24.48 -22.22 -19.65
CA GLY A 427 -23.76 -22.76 -20.79
C GLY A 427 -22.42 -23.36 -20.40
N LYS A 428 -21.51 -23.44 -21.37
CA LYS A 428 -20.18 -24.03 -21.16
C LYS A 428 -19.33 -23.09 -20.31
N LEU A 429 -18.72 -23.62 -19.25
CA LEU A 429 -17.73 -22.95 -18.44
C LEU A 429 -16.31 -23.27 -18.93
N GLU A 430 -15.50 -22.25 -19.11
CA GLU A 430 -14.08 -22.35 -19.47
C GLU A 430 -13.26 -21.87 -18.25
N PRO A 431 -12.64 -22.80 -17.46
CA PRO A 431 -11.89 -22.44 -16.28
C PRO A 431 -10.68 -21.56 -16.59
N LEU A 432 -10.49 -20.49 -15.81
CA LEU A 432 -9.31 -19.62 -15.84
C LEU A 432 -8.35 -19.89 -14.68
N SER A 433 -8.87 -19.95 -13.47
CA SER A 433 -8.07 -20.13 -12.26
C SER A 433 -8.86 -20.81 -11.16
N ALA A 434 -8.33 -21.90 -10.61
CA ALA A 434 -8.87 -22.52 -9.41
C ALA A 434 -8.28 -21.87 -8.16
N PHE A 435 -9.10 -21.73 -7.12
CA PHE A 435 -8.65 -21.12 -5.87
C PHE A 435 -9.39 -21.68 -4.65
N MET A 436 -8.79 -21.48 -3.49
CA MET A 436 -9.39 -21.78 -2.19
C MET A 436 -9.65 -20.46 -1.46
N THR A 437 -10.84 -20.28 -0.91
CA THR A 437 -11.09 -19.12 -0.04
C THR A 437 -10.33 -19.24 1.28
N ASN A 438 -9.87 -18.12 1.78
CA ASN A 438 -9.25 -17.99 3.09
C ASN A 438 -10.32 -18.09 4.21
N PRO A 439 -9.94 -18.09 5.51
CA PRO A 439 -10.90 -18.13 6.63
C PRO A 439 -11.92 -16.98 6.64
N ALA A 440 -11.64 -15.86 5.99
CA ALA A 440 -12.58 -14.74 5.85
C ALA A 440 -13.54 -14.88 4.65
N GLY A 441 -13.52 -16.00 3.91
CA GLY A 441 -14.36 -16.22 2.74
C GLY A 441 -13.98 -15.36 1.53
N SER A 442 -12.70 -15.02 1.41
CA SER A 442 -12.15 -14.15 0.37
C SER A 442 -10.90 -14.73 -0.29
N ALA A 443 -10.50 -14.19 -1.44
CA ALA A 443 -9.26 -14.52 -2.12
C ALA A 443 -8.85 -13.39 -3.08
N ILE A 444 -7.54 -13.23 -3.31
CA ILE A 444 -7.03 -12.56 -4.50
C ILE A 444 -6.74 -13.63 -5.54
N VAL A 445 -7.38 -13.53 -6.68
CA VAL A 445 -7.31 -14.54 -7.75
C VAL A 445 -6.75 -13.90 -9.01
N ASN A 446 -5.66 -14.45 -9.53
CA ASN A 446 -5.05 -13.99 -10.76
C ASN A 446 -5.25 -15.00 -11.87
N ALA A 447 -5.39 -14.50 -13.10
CA ALA A 447 -5.38 -15.29 -14.32
C ALA A 447 -4.62 -14.51 -15.41
N ALA A 448 -4.00 -15.23 -16.32
CA ALA A 448 -3.32 -14.65 -17.47
C ALA A 448 -3.65 -15.45 -18.73
N GLY A 449 -3.84 -14.74 -19.84
CA GLY A 449 -4.15 -15.37 -21.11
C GLY A 449 -4.81 -14.42 -22.10
N PRO A 450 -5.19 -14.91 -23.29
CA PRO A 450 -5.90 -14.12 -24.29
C PRO A 450 -7.40 -14.01 -23.93
N ILE A 451 -7.72 -13.28 -22.87
CA ILE A 451 -9.08 -13.18 -22.29
C ILE A 451 -9.84 -11.92 -22.75
N ARG A 452 -9.49 -11.36 -23.89
CA ARG A 452 -10.15 -10.17 -24.49
C ARG A 452 -11.66 -10.33 -24.73
N GLN A 453 -12.13 -11.56 -24.91
CA GLN A 453 -13.55 -11.86 -25.12
C GLN A 453 -14.47 -11.35 -23.98
N ILE A 454 -13.91 -11.03 -22.83
CA ILE A 454 -14.66 -10.45 -21.71
C ILE A 454 -15.16 -9.05 -22.04
N VAL A 455 -14.33 -8.23 -22.71
CA VAL A 455 -14.59 -6.80 -22.95
C VAL A 455 -14.86 -6.48 -24.42
N GLN A 456 -14.52 -7.38 -25.35
CA GLN A 456 -14.72 -7.14 -26.78
C GLN A 456 -16.12 -7.52 -27.22
N ASN A 457 -16.74 -6.61 -27.98
CA ASN A 457 -18.03 -6.80 -28.60
C ASN A 457 -17.86 -7.01 -30.14
N ASP A 458 -16.82 -7.77 -30.55
CA ASP A 458 -16.57 -8.09 -31.93
C ASP A 458 -17.56 -9.16 -32.40
N ALA A 459 -18.24 -8.91 -33.51
CA ALA A 459 -19.21 -9.85 -34.14
C ALA A 459 -18.59 -11.22 -34.50
N LYS A 460 -17.25 -11.31 -34.59
CA LYS A 460 -16.52 -12.55 -34.87
C LYS A 460 -16.03 -13.26 -33.60
N ALA A 461 -15.92 -12.57 -32.48
CA ALA A 461 -15.51 -13.13 -31.19
C ALA A 461 -16.76 -13.31 -30.32
N GLN A 462 -17.08 -14.56 -29.99
CA GLN A 462 -18.15 -14.83 -29.02
C GLN A 462 -17.79 -14.21 -27.70
N ARG A 463 -18.56 -13.23 -27.24
CA ARG A 463 -18.44 -12.65 -25.92
C ARG A 463 -18.51 -13.74 -24.86
N ARG A 464 -17.72 -13.58 -23.81
CA ARG A 464 -17.71 -14.41 -22.61
C ARG A 464 -18.00 -13.54 -21.38
N TYR A 465 -18.46 -14.17 -20.33
CA TYR A 465 -18.84 -13.51 -19.08
C TYR A 465 -18.09 -14.15 -17.92
N LEU A 466 -17.50 -13.34 -17.05
CA LEU A 466 -16.83 -13.84 -15.86
C LEU A 466 -17.83 -14.37 -14.85
N VAL A 467 -17.52 -15.53 -14.31
CA VAL A 467 -18.27 -16.17 -13.23
C VAL A 467 -17.34 -16.79 -12.20
N ILE A 468 -17.84 -16.96 -10.99
CA ILE A 468 -17.24 -17.83 -9.98
C ILE A 468 -18.18 -18.99 -9.75
N ALA A 469 -17.66 -20.21 -9.88
CA ALA A 469 -18.40 -21.45 -9.65
C ALA A 469 -17.76 -22.23 -8.51
N GLU A 470 -18.55 -23.04 -7.82
CA GLU A 470 -18.07 -24.00 -6.82
C GLU A 470 -17.23 -25.11 -7.48
N GLY A 471 -16.36 -25.76 -6.71
CA GLY A 471 -15.63 -26.94 -7.15
C GLY A 471 -14.26 -26.68 -7.73
N SER A 472 -13.87 -27.42 -8.76
CA SER A 472 -12.54 -27.40 -9.34
C SER A 472 -12.56 -27.11 -10.83
N SER A 473 -11.36 -26.83 -11.41
CA SER A 473 -11.25 -26.63 -12.87
C SER A 473 -11.69 -27.83 -13.71
N ALA A 474 -11.53 -29.04 -13.17
CA ALA A 474 -11.94 -30.27 -13.88
C ALA A 474 -13.45 -30.51 -13.79
N GLN A 475 -14.09 -30.05 -12.73
CA GLN A 475 -15.52 -30.18 -12.47
C GLN A 475 -16.08 -28.91 -11.84
N PRO A 476 -16.32 -27.85 -12.64
CA PRO A 476 -17.03 -26.67 -12.15
C PRO A 476 -18.48 -27.04 -11.77
N GLY A 477 -18.87 -26.61 -10.57
CA GLY A 477 -20.21 -26.81 -10.06
C GLY A 477 -21.15 -25.63 -10.32
N ALA A 478 -22.01 -25.33 -9.35
CA ALA A 478 -22.97 -24.22 -9.45
C ALA A 478 -22.25 -22.86 -9.49
N VAL A 479 -22.71 -21.97 -10.38
CA VAL A 479 -22.27 -20.58 -10.42
C VAL A 479 -22.82 -19.84 -9.20
N VAL A 480 -21.93 -19.22 -8.43
CA VAL A 480 -22.24 -18.50 -7.19
C VAL A 480 -22.10 -16.99 -7.31
N GLN A 481 -21.28 -16.53 -8.24
CA GLN A 481 -21.18 -15.11 -8.60
C GLN A 481 -21.06 -14.97 -10.12
N ARG A 482 -21.63 -13.90 -10.67
CA ARG A 482 -21.57 -13.60 -12.10
C ARG A 482 -21.31 -12.13 -12.36
N GLN A 483 -20.73 -11.84 -13.51
CA GLN A 483 -20.52 -10.49 -14.00
C GLN A 483 -21.84 -9.75 -14.10
N THR A 484 -21.89 -8.55 -13.53
CA THR A 484 -23.03 -7.65 -13.73
C THR A 484 -22.88 -6.99 -15.10
N SER A 485 -24.01 -6.78 -15.79
CA SER A 485 -24.05 -5.90 -16.95
C SER A 485 -23.93 -4.46 -16.45
N ASP A 486 -22.82 -3.82 -16.68
CA ASP A 486 -22.73 -2.36 -16.60
C ASP A 486 -23.07 -1.78 -17.97
#